data_6652794003b003e140712750ce2ab060
#
_entry.id   6652794003b003e140712750ce2ab060
#
_cell.length_a   1.000
_cell.length_b   1.000
_cell.length_c   1.000
_cell.angle_alpha   90.00
_cell.angle_beta   90.00
_cell.angle_gamma   90.00
#
_symmetry.space_group_name_H-M   'P 1'
#
loop_
_entity.id
_entity.type
_entity.pdbx_description
1 polymer ?
#
loop_
_entity_poly.entity_id
_entity_poly.type
_entity_poly.pdbx_seq_one_letter_code
_entity_poly.pdbx_strand_id
1 'polypeptide(L)'
;RYADNIINIIELYHLDQYDHAKEYDHFMADKYDAKEHSYSPTGFHPITRCNKNYYIVARKGDTFRSLAKETGISRRKLAKYNERDKNDRLQAGDIIYLEKKQKKASKVFKRRPHVVKAGESMYSIAQMYGIRLKSLYKMNHMSPDDSIVAGQQLKVR
;
A
#
# COMPACT_ATOMS: atom_id res chain seq x y z
N ARG A 1 -12.42 7.91 1.83
CA ARG A 1 -12.70 6.78 2.73
C ARG A 1 -11.44 5.97 3.03
N TYR A 2 -10.81 5.37 2.03
CA TYR A 2 -9.59 4.61 2.20
C TYR A 2 -8.37 5.50 2.34
N ALA A 3 -8.27 6.51 1.47
CA ALA A 3 -7.25 7.54 1.51
C ALA A 3 -7.32 8.32 2.83
N ASP A 4 -8.51 8.64 3.31
CA ASP A 4 -8.70 9.37 4.56
C ASP A 4 -8.20 8.58 5.78
N ASN A 5 -8.43 7.27 5.82
CA ASN A 5 -7.93 6.43 6.90
C ASN A 5 -6.40 6.32 6.91
N ILE A 6 -5.77 6.36 5.75
CA ILE A 6 -4.31 6.33 5.62
C ILE A 6 -3.72 7.67 5.97
N ILE A 7 -4.31 8.75 5.50
CA ILE A 7 -3.92 10.11 5.87
C ILE A 7 -4.00 10.27 7.38
N ASN A 8 -5.08 9.83 8.02
CA ASN A 8 -5.24 9.85 9.45
C ASN A 8 -4.19 9.02 10.20
N ILE A 9 -3.78 7.86 9.67
CA ILE A 9 -2.71 7.06 10.25
C ILE A 9 -1.35 7.72 10.06
N ILE A 10 -1.09 8.28 8.89
CA ILE A 10 0.13 9.02 8.58
C ILE A 10 0.25 10.24 9.49
N GLU A 11 -0.79 11.02 9.63
CA GLU A 11 -0.84 12.22 10.48
C GLU A 11 -0.77 11.88 11.96
N LEU A 12 -1.55 10.89 12.44
CA LEU A 12 -1.59 10.48 13.84
C LEU A 12 -0.24 9.96 14.35
N TYR A 13 0.54 9.35 13.50
CA TYR A 13 1.83 8.75 13.87
C TYR A 13 3.03 9.48 13.29
N HIS A 14 2.82 10.66 12.68
CA HIS A 14 3.89 11.45 12.03
C HIS A 14 4.75 10.60 11.09
N LEU A 15 4.11 9.72 10.33
CA LEU A 15 4.79 8.86 9.36
C LEU A 15 5.30 9.66 8.15
N ASP A 16 4.77 10.86 7.96
CA ASP A 16 5.22 11.87 7.00
C ASP A 16 6.71 12.26 7.17
N GLN A 17 7.21 12.26 8.41
CA GLN A 17 8.63 12.53 8.67
C GLN A 17 9.58 11.45 8.07
N TYR A 18 9.06 10.30 7.66
CA TYR A 18 9.81 9.28 6.94
C TYR A 18 9.74 9.45 5.42
N ASP A 19 8.98 10.43 4.96
CA ASP A 19 8.84 10.77 3.54
C ASP A 19 9.94 11.79 3.17
N HIS A 20 11.17 11.31 3.13
CA HIS A 20 12.31 12.14 2.78
C HIS A 20 12.36 12.36 1.26
N ALA A 21 12.36 13.60 0.82
CA ALA A 21 12.51 13.95 -0.59
C ALA A 21 13.73 13.27 -1.23
N LYS A 22 14.82 13.12 -0.49
CA LYS A 22 16.04 12.40 -0.93
C LYS A 22 15.79 10.91 -1.19
N GLU A 23 14.96 10.24 -0.38
CA GLU A 23 14.61 8.82 -0.59
C GLU A 23 13.70 8.67 -1.81
N TYR A 24 12.82 9.63 -2.03
CA TYR A 24 11.99 9.70 -3.23
C TYR A 24 12.83 9.85 -4.49
N ASP A 25 13.75 10.80 -4.50
CA ASP A 25 14.64 11.05 -5.65
C ASP A 25 15.52 9.83 -5.93
N HIS A 26 16.04 9.18 -4.90
CA HIS A 26 16.84 7.99 -5.03
C HIS A 26 16.02 6.81 -5.58
N PHE A 27 14.82 6.59 -5.06
CA PHE A 27 13.92 5.56 -5.55
C PHE A 27 13.57 5.78 -7.02
N MET A 28 13.28 7.02 -7.40
CA MET A 28 12.96 7.36 -8.79
C MET A 28 14.18 7.21 -9.71
N ALA A 29 15.35 7.62 -9.27
CA ALA A 29 16.59 7.44 -10.03
C ALA A 29 16.94 5.97 -10.28
N ASP A 30 16.71 5.10 -9.30
CA ASP A 30 16.96 3.65 -9.43
C ASP A 30 15.93 2.93 -10.31
N LYS A 31 14.73 3.47 -10.45
CA LYS A 31 13.62 2.82 -11.15
C LYS A 31 13.33 3.39 -12.52
N TYR A 32 13.76 4.62 -12.78
CA TYR A 32 13.54 5.32 -14.02
C TYR A 32 14.88 5.70 -14.65
N ASP A 33 15.16 5.18 -15.83
CA ASP A 33 16.20 5.73 -16.67
C ASP A 33 15.70 7.07 -17.23
N ALA A 34 16.33 8.15 -16.78
CA ALA A 34 15.89 9.53 -17.01
C ALA A 34 15.79 9.93 -18.51
N LYS A 35 16.18 9.03 -19.41
CA LYS A 35 16.21 9.31 -20.86
C LYS A 35 14.94 8.94 -21.63
N GLU A 36 14.03 8.13 -21.06
CA GLU A 36 12.89 7.61 -21.83
C GLU A 36 11.53 8.18 -21.44
N HIS A 37 11.42 8.95 -20.35
CA HIS A 37 10.14 9.48 -19.92
C HIS A 37 10.12 11.01 -19.97
N SER A 38 9.39 11.54 -20.95
CA SER A 38 9.03 12.97 -20.95
C SER A 38 8.22 13.25 -19.68
N TYR A 39 8.89 13.90 -18.74
CA TYR A 39 8.34 14.28 -17.45
C TYR A 39 7.16 15.24 -17.63
N SER A 40 5.96 14.76 -17.45
CA SER A 40 4.79 15.63 -17.29
C SER A 40 4.50 15.76 -15.81
N PRO A 41 4.75 16.91 -15.18
CA PRO A 41 4.55 17.11 -13.74
C PRO A 41 3.13 16.85 -13.27
N THR A 42 2.17 16.85 -14.17
CA THR A 42 0.74 16.69 -13.87
C THR A 42 0.24 15.26 -13.99
N GLY A 43 1.08 14.32 -14.44
CA GLY A 43 0.66 12.94 -14.74
C GLY A 43 1.08 11.89 -13.72
N PHE A 44 2.16 12.12 -12.98
CA PHE A 44 2.71 11.13 -12.07
C PHE A 44 1.94 11.02 -10.75
N HIS A 45 1.88 9.79 -10.22
CA HIS A 45 1.36 9.55 -8.88
C HIS A 45 2.39 9.96 -7.85
N PRO A 46 2.01 10.69 -6.79
CA PRO A 46 2.89 10.90 -5.64
C PRO A 46 3.27 9.55 -5.05
N ILE A 47 4.56 9.35 -4.80
CA ILE A 47 5.07 8.16 -4.11
C ILE A 47 5.15 8.47 -2.62
N THR A 48 4.49 7.67 -1.83
CA THR A 48 4.45 7.79 -0.38
C THR A 48 5.04 6.54 0.26
N ARG A 49 5.47 6.63 1.50
CA ARG A 49 6.09 5.51 2.22
C ARG A 49 5.23 5.07 3.39
N CYS A 50 5.01 3.77 3.50
CA CYS A 50 4.34 3.14 4.64
C CYS A 50 5.05 1.84 5.00
N ASN A 51 5.33 1.64 6.28
CA ASN A 51 5.94 0.40 6.81
C ASN A 51 7.19 -0.02 6.03
N LYS A 52 8.07 0.94 5.71
CA LYS A 52 9.29 0.75 4.91
C LYS A 52 9.06 0.37 3.45
N ASN A 53 7.83 0.48 2.96
CA ASN A 53 7.49 0.24 1.57
C ASN A 53 6.98 1.52 0.90
N TYR A 54 7.30 1.66 -0.38
CA TYR A 54 6.75 2.71 -1.21
C TYR A 54 5.41 2.27 -1.80
N TYR A 55 4.48 3.20 -1.89
CA TYR A 55 3.18 2.99 -2.52
C TYR A 55 2.70 4.24 -3.24
N ILE A 56 1.76 4.05 -4.12
CA ILE A 56 0.98 5.09 -4.79
C ILE A 56 -0.50 4.83 -4.55
N VAL A 57 -1.31 5.86 -4.71
CA VAL A 57 -2.77 5.76 -4.63
C VAL A 57 -3.34 5.83 -6.05
N ALA A 58 -4.05 4.78 -6.45
CA ALA A 58 -4.64 4.69 -7.77
C ALA A 58 -5.70 5.79 -7.99
N ARG A 59 -5.76 6.31 -9.19
CA ARG A 59 -6.75 7.28 -9.66
C ARG A 59 -7.82 6.57 -10.50
N LYS A 60 -8.91 7.26 -10.74
CA LYS A 60 -9.96 6.75 -11.65
C LYS A 60 -9.37 6.47 -13.04
N GLY A 61 -9.59 5.26 -13.53
CA GLY A 61 -9.10 4.83 -14.85
C GLY A 61 -7.74 4.15 -14.82
N ASP A 62 -7.06 4.10 -13.67
CA ASP A 62 -5.80 3.39 -13.55
C ASP A 62 -5.96 1.88 -13.67
N THR A 63 -4.94 1.27 -14.20
CA THR A 63 -4.80 -0.18 -14.33
C THR A 63 -3.38 -0.59 -13.93
N PHE A 64 -3.18 -1.85 -13.58
CA PHE A 64 -1.81 -2.35 -13.38
C PHE A 64 -0.91 -2.16 -14.61
N ARG A 65 -1.51 -2.10 -15.80
CA ARG A 65 -0.78 -1.82 -17.04
C ARG A 65 -0.31 -0.36 -17.12
N SER A 66 -1.17 0.61 -16.81
CA SER A 66 -0.80 2.03 -16.82
C SER A 66 0.24 2.33 -15.73
N LEU A 67 0.03 1.80 -14.54
CA LEU A 67 0.97 1.97 -13.42
C LEU A 67 2.32 1.28 -13.69
N ALA A 68 2.33 0.14 -14.39
CA ALA A 68 3.57 -0.53 -14.78
C ALA A 68 4.40 0.34 -15.75
N LYS A 69 3.75 1.03 -16.67
CA LYS A 69 4.42 1.98 -17.59
C LYS A 69 5.00 3.16 -16.82
N GLU A 70 4.24 3.70 -15.88
CA GLU A 70 4.66 4.84 -15.07
C GLU A 70 5.82 4.50 -14.12
N THR A 71 5.72 3.37 -13.42
CA THR A 71 6.68 3.00 -12.38
C THR A 71 7.87 2.18 -12.87
N GLY A 72 7.87 1.75 -14.12
CA GLY A 72 8.91 0.84 -14.64
C GLY A 72 8.88 -0.57 -14.03
N ILE A 73 7.89 -0.88 -13.18
CA ILE A 73 7.72 -2.18 -12.54
C ILE A 73 6.76 -3.01 -13.38
N SER A 74 7.13 -4.24 -13.71
CA SER A 74 6.27 -5.07 -14.55
C SER A 74 4.88 -5.29 -13.93
N ARG A 75 3.84 -5.31 -14.76
CA ARG A 75 2.46 -5.55 -14.34
C ARG A 75 2.29 -6.76 -13.43
N ARG A 76 2.99 -7.86 -13.73
CA ARG A 76 2.96 -9.08 -12.91
C ARG A 76 3.55 -8.87 -11.52
N LYS A 77 4.66 -8.12 -11.42
CA LYS A 77 5.28 -7.80 -10.14
C LYS A 77 4.40 -6.88 -9.30
N LEU A 78 3.83 -5.83 -9.91
CA LEU A 78 2.90 -4.94 -9.20
C LEU A 78 1.71 -5.71 -8.64
N ALA A 79 1.07 -6.54 -9.45
CA ALA A 79 -0.05 -7.37 -9.01
C ALA A 79 0.36 -8.31 -7.86
N LYS A 80 1.51 -8.97 -7.98
CA LYS A 80 2.05 -9.87 -6.95
C LYS A 80 2.35 -9.14 -5.63
N TYR A 81 2.93 -7.94 -5.68
CA TYR A 81 3.21 -7.14 -4.49
C TYR A 81 1.94 -6.75 -3.74
N ASN A 82 0.84 -6.58 -4.47
CA ASN A 82 -0.47 -6.20 -3.95
C ASN A 82 -1.43 -7.37 -3.76
N GLU A 83 -0.95 -8.61 -3.97
CA GLU A 83 -1.74 -9.85 -3.78
C GLU A 83 -3.06 -9.81 -4.57
N ARG A 84 -2.97 -9.31 -5.82
CA ARG A 84 -4.08 -9.20 -6.77
C ARG A 84 -3.73 -9.84 -8.12
N ASP A 85 -4.74 -10.14 -8.92
CA ASP A 85 -4.52 -10.54 -10.32
C ASP A 85 -4.08 -9.34 -11.16
N LYS A 86 -3.22 -9.59 -12.14
CA LYS A 86 -2.70 -8.54 -13.04
C LYS A 86 -3.77 -7.88 -13.90
N ASN A 87 -4.93 -8.50 -14.06
CA ASN A 87 -6.06 -8.01 -14.83
C ASN A 87 -7.17 -7.41 -13.94
N ASP A 88 -6.98 -7.41 -12.61
CA ASP A 88 -7.92 -6.78 -11.70
C ASP A 88 -8.11 -5.30 -12.03
N ARG A 89 -9.35 -4.85 -11.89
CA ARG A 89 -9.68 -3.43 -12.01
C ARG A 89 -9.29 -2.71 -10.74
N LEU A 90 -8.57 -1.61 -10.89
CA LEU A 90 -8.25 -0.71 -9.80
C LEU A 90 -9.36 0.30 -9.61
N GLN A 91 -9.61 0.66 -8.36
CA GLN A 91 -10.54 1.73 -8.01
C GLN A 91 -9.76 2.96 -7.54
N ALA A 92 -10.32 4.14 -7.75
CA ALA A 92 -9.75 5.36 -7.20
C ALA A 92 -9.64 5.24 -5.67
N GLY A 93 -8.45 5.54 -5.14
CA GLY A 93 -8.15 5.38 -3.71
C GLY A 93 -7.49 4.05 -3.34
N ASP A 94 -7.37 3.08 -4.26
CA ASP A 94 -6.64 1.85 -3.99
C ASP A 94 -5.16 2.14 -3.72
N ILE A 95 -4.63 1.54 -2.66
CA ILE A 95 -3.20 1.60 -2.36
C ILE A 95 -2.48 0.56 -3.20
N ILE A 96 -1.48 0.98 -3.93
CA ILE A 96 -0.68 0.11 -4.78
C ILE A 96 0.76 0.18 -4.32
N TYR A 97 1.22 -0.86 -3.66
CA TYR A 97 2.60 -0.99 -3.23
C TYR A 97 3.52 -1.28 -4.42
N LEU A 98 4.64 -0.58 -4.44
CA LEU A 98 5.67 -0.71 -5.48
C LEU A 98 6.73 -1.75 -5.13
N GLU A 99 6.64 -2.31 -3.95
CA GLU A 99 7.56 -3.29 -3.39
C GLU A 99 6.79 -4.38 -2.64
N LYS A 100 7.48 -5.48 -2.36
CA LYS A 100 6.94 -6.56 -1.56
C LYS A 100 6.67 -6.09 -0.13
N LYS A 101 5.42 -6.16 0.29
CA LYS A 101 4.99 -5.75 1.63
C LYS A 101 5.69 -6.53 2.75
N GLN A 102 5.76 -5.94 3.92
CA GLN A 102 6.37 -6.53 5.11
C GLN A 102 5.49 -7.65 5.70
N LYS A 103 6.07 -8.45 6.58
CA LYS A 103 5.32 -9.48 7.32
C LYS A 103 4.57 -8.91 8.52
N LYS A 104 5.03 -7.79 9.05
CA LYS A 104 4.49 -7.13 10.26
C LYS A 104 4.42 -5.63 10.03
N ALA A 105 3.46 -4.96 10.64
CA ALA A 105 3.37 -3.51 10.64
C ALA A 105 4.56 -2.84 11.37
N SER A 106 4.66 -1.53 11.29
CA SER A 106 5.70 -0.75 11.99
C SER A 106 5.71 -1.04 13.49
N LYS A 107 6.88 -0.86 14.13
CA LYS A 107 7.07 -1.08 15.58
C LYS A 107 6.13 -0.25 16.45
N VAL A 108 5.67 0.89 15.98
CA VAL A 108 4.72 1.76 16.68
C VAL A 108 3.39 1.05 17.00
N PHE A 109 3.04 0.01 16.25
CA PHE A 109 1.83 -0.79 16.45
C PHE A 109 2.02 -2.04 17.34
N LYS A 110 3.17 -2.21 17.98
CA LYS A 110 3.49 -3.43 18.75
C LYS A 110 2.46 -3.80 19.82
N ARG A 111 1.83 -2.81 20.43
CA ARG A 111 0.82 -3.00 21.50
C ARG A 111 -0.51 -2.31 21.15
N ARG A 112 -0.75 -2.07 19.88
CA ARG A 112 -1.93 -1.35 19.39
C ARG A 112 -2.60 -2.21 18.31
N PRO A 113 -3.59 -3.03 18.69
CA PRO A 113 -4.36 -3.79 17.72
C PRO A 113 -5.19 -2.83 16.86
N HIS A 114 -5.46 -3.25 15.64
CA HIS A 114 -6.41 -2.56 14.79
C HIS A 114 -7.83 -2.95 15.22
N VAL A 115 -8.68 -1.96 15.43
CA VAL A 115 -10.12 -2.18 15.67
C VAL A 115 -10.82 -2.09 14.31
N VAL A 116 -11.43 -3.19 13.89
CA VAL A 116 -12.11 -3.27 12.60
C VAL A 116 -13.28 -2.29 12.56
N LYS A 117 -13.34 -1.52 11.48
CA LYS A 117 -14.46 -0.60 11.20
C LYS A 117 -15.43 -1.22 10.19
N ALA A 118 -16.65 -0.73 10.17
CA ALA A 118 -17.64 -1.17 9.18
C ALA A 118 -17.11 -0.97 7.74
N GLY A 119 -17.25 -1.98 6.90
CA GLY A 119 -16.80 -1.95 5.50
C GLY A 119 -15.35 -2.30 5.28
N GLU A 120 -14.55 -2.54 6.33
CA GLU A 120 -13.17 -3.02 6.18
C GLU A 120 -13.13 -4.53 5.90
N SER A 121 -12.10 -4.94 5.20
CA SER A 121 -11.77 -6.35 4.94
C SER A 121 -10.35 -6.65 5.41
N MET A 122 -10.02 -7.93 5.58
CA MET A 122 -8.64 -8.33 5.90
C MET A 122 -7.64 -7.80 4.85
N TYR A 123 -8.02 -7.82 3.57
CA TYR A 123 -7.20 -7.24 2.51
C TYR A 123 -7.01 -5.74 2.69
N SER A 124 -8.09 -5.03 2.99
CA SER A 124 -8.04 -3.58 3.16
C SER A 124 -7.17 -3.17 4.34
N ILE A 125 -7.27 -3.87 5.42
CA ILE A 125 -6.45 -3.65 6.62
C ILE A 125 -4.97 -3.98 6.33
N ALA A 126 -4.69 -5.09 5.63
CA ALA A 126 -3.33 -5.44 5.23
C ALA A 126 -2.68 -4.37 4.35
N GLN A 127 -3.42 -3.81 3.40
CA GLN A 127 -2.95 -2.71 2.55
C GLN A 127 -2.68 -1.43 3.36
N MET A 128 -3.55 -1.12 4.30
CA MET A 128 -3.41 0.04 5.17
C MET A 128 -2.09 0.01 5.98
N TYR A 129 -1.72 -1.13 6.49
CA TYR A 129 -0.51 -1.30 7.30
C TYR A 129 0.74 -1.72 6.51
N GLY A 130 0.64 -1.90 5.20
CA GLY A 130 1.75 -2.34 4.36
C GLY A 130 2.26 -3.73 4.72
N ILE A 131 1.37 -4.63 5.08
CA ILE A 131 1.67 -6.02 5.44
C ILE A 131 1.04 -7.01 4.45
N ARG A 132 1.63 -8.18 4.37
CA ARG A 132 1.10 -9.26 3.53
C ARG A 132 -0.20 -9.79 4.13
N LEU A 133 -1.21 -9.99 3.29
CA LEU A 133 -2.50 -10.53 3.70
C LEU A 133 -2.35 -11.87 4.44
N LYS A 134 -1.56 -12.79 3.91
CA LYS A 134 -1.25 -14.08 4.54
C LYS A 134 -0.65 -13.91 5.94
N SER A 135 0.19 -12.89 6.13
CA SER A 135 0.80 -12.62 7.44
C SER A 135 -0.22 -12.08 8.45
N LEU A 136 -1.17 -11.25 7.99
CA LEU A 136 -2.25 -10.75 8.84
C LEU A 136 -3.16 -11.88 9.31
N TYR A 137 -3.58 -12.78 8.41
CA TYR A 137 -4.33 -13.98 8.80
C TYR A 137 -3.57 -14.81 9.83
N LYS A 138 -2.30 -15.11 9.56
CA LYS A 138 -1.46 -15.93 10.46
C LYS A 138 -1.32 -15.32 11.84
N MET A 139 -1.12 -13.99 11.95
CA MET A 139 -0.98 -13.31 13.23
C MET A 139 -2.24 -13.39 14.09
N ASN A 140 -3.40 -13.52 13.47
CA ASN A 140 -4.69 -13.56 14.13
C ASN A 140 -5.30 -14.96 14.21
N HIS A 141 -4.54 -16.00 13.84
CA HIS A 141 -4.99 -17.40 13.82
C HIS A 141 -6.26 -17.58 12.99
N MET A 142 -6.36 -16.86 11.87
CA MET A 142 -7.51 -16.85 10.97
C MET A 142 -7.14 -17.46 9.62
N SER A 143 -8.16 -17.96 8.93
CA SER A 143 -8.09 -18.44 7.55
C SER A 143 -8.78 -17.46 6.58
N PRO A 144 -8.55 -17.57 5.27
CA PRO A 144 -9.25 -16.73 4.28
C PRO A 144 -10.77 -16.88 4.28
N ASP A 145 -11.28 -17.99 4.80
CA ASP A 145 -12.72 -18.27 4.90
C ASP A 145 -13.37 -17.62 6.13
N ASP A 146 -12.56 -17.14 7.07
CA ASP A 146 -13.06 -16.49 8.27
C ASP A 146 -13.51 -15.05 7.97
N SER A 147 -14.66 -14.68 8.49
CA SER A 147 -15.18 -13.32 8.41
C SER A 147 -14.70 -12.47 9.58
N ILE A 148 -14.59 -11.18 9.35
CA ILE A 148 -14.33 -10.18 10.39
C ILE A 148 -15.56 -9.30 10.59
N VAL A 149 -15.73 -8.79 11.80
CA VAL A 149 -16.85 -7.92 12.18
C VAL A 149 -16.33 -6.59 12.73
N ALA A 150 -17.12 -5.53 12.58
CA ALA A 150 -16.80 -4.24 13.17
C ALA A 150 -16.63 -4.36 14.69
N GLY A 151 -15.60 -3.70 15.23
CA GLY A 151 -15.23 -3.79 16.64
C GLY A 151 -14.26 -4.92 16.99
N GLN A 152 -14.04 -5.87 16.10
CA GLN A 152 -13.06 -6.93 16.29
C GLN A 152 -11.64 -6.34 16.36
N GLN A 153 -10.81 -6.85 17.25
CA GLN A 153 -9.42 -6.43 17.37
C GLN A 153 -8.50 -7.40 16.62
N LEU A 154 -7.67 -6.85 15.76
CA LEU A 154 -6.70 -7.61 14.96
C LEU A 154 -5.28 -7.18 15.30
N LYS A 155 -4.42 -8.16 15.56
CA LYS A 155 -2.99 -7.92 15.63
C LYS A 155 -2.45 -7.60 14.24
N VAL A 156 -1.67 -6.53 14.15
CA VAL A 156 -1.00 -6.10 12.91
C VAL A 156 0.52 -6.21 13.01
N ARG A 157 1.00 -6.53 14.24
CA ARG A 157 2.42 -6.74 14.51
C ARG A 157 2.66 -7.79 15.57
#